data_e71842e2f5542028c545c739bbc2d154
#
_entry.id   e71842e2f5542028c545c739bbc2d154
#
_cell.length_a   1.000
_cell.length_b   1.000
_cell.length_c   1.000
_cell.angle_alpha   90.00
_cell.angle_beta   90.00
_cell.angle_gamma   90.00
#
_symmetry.space_group_name_H-M   'P 1'
#
loop_
_entity.id
_entity.type
_entity.pdbx_description
1 polymer ?
#
loop_
_entity_poly.entity_id
_entity_poly.type
_entity_poly.pdbx_seq_one_letter_code
_entity_poly.pdbx_strand_id
1 'polypeptide(L)'
;MSDQEPVCFAPTRMPNNMNNHRSEPSGCVDIRSDRFPGGHKLAFLLLLVHMVAPVLRAELKLPAIIGDHMVLQQNLPNPLWGWDAPGTQVTVTFAGQTKSTQAGSDGKWMVKLDPIAANDKPQTLTITGTEKKEIQDVLVGEVWMCSGQSNMGFTLAGDWNGDIEAAASKLPNLRLIKVPQVGTQELQNDFKGQWRASTPETARNFSAVGFYFGRSVHLILGVPVGLIDNAWGGSAAEAWVRRESLEKDPRFKSLMESTAKQEGNLESEKAKADYENQIAKWKEDVEKAKAEQRTAPRQPSSPFQWLTGNARPGNIFCGVVHPTLGYGIKGVIWYQGESNAGRAWEYADLFPFMIEQWRKEWNQGNFSFYWVQLADFMAEKPEPGESSWAELRESQTKTLKLPNTGQAVIIDLGEGKDIHPRNKHDVAARLVRWALVNDYGMKFPYRSPEFKNMEISGNKVLLTFDCFGSSLRPFDVDKAIGFAV
;
A
#
# COMPACT_ATOMS: atom_id res chain seq x y z
N MET A 1 3.80 48.18 25.64
CA MET A 1 2.59 48.66 26.33
C MET A 1 1.39 48.39 25.45
N SER A 2 0.75 47.31 25.70
CA SER A 2 -0.70 47.00 25.69
C SER A 2 -0.85 45.48 25.71
N ASP A 3 -1.26 45.06 26.90
CA ASP A 3 -1.62 43.68 27.25
C ASP A 3 -2.86 43.24 26.48
N GLN A 4 -2.89 42.03 25.95
CA GLN A 4 -4.13 41.33 25.69
C GLN A 4 -4.01 39.88 26.17
N GLU A 5 -4.88 39.57 27.13
CA GLU A 5 -5.02 38.28 27.81
C GLU A 5 -5.56 37.17 26.85
N PRO A 6 -5.29 35.90 27.18
CA PRO A 6 -5.82 34.77 26.38
C PRO A 6 -7.25 34.41 26.78
N VAL A 7 -8.12 34.26 25.81
CA VAL A 7 -9.52 33.80 25.96
C VAL A 7 -9.53 32.27 26.06
N CYS A 8 -9.91 31.76 27.24
CA CYS A 8 -10.24 30.35 27.48
C CYS A 8 -11.66 30.05 26.97
N PHE A 9 -11.80 29.05 26.09
CA PHE A 9 -13.10 28.41 25.80
C PHE A 9 -13.26 27.14 26.61
N ALA A 10 -14.30 27.09 27.42
CA ALA A 10 -14.72 25.92 28.20
C ALA A 10 -15.58 24.99 27.32
N PRO A 11 -15.56 23.66 27.56
CA PRO A 11 -16.35 22.72 26.81
C PRO A 11 -17.81 22.65 27.33
N THR A 12 -18.77 22.74 26.42
CA THR A 12 -20.20 22.56 26.66
C THR A 12 -20.53 21.09 26.93
N ARG A 13 -21.14 20.82 28.06
CA ARG A 13 -21.73 19.55 28.46
C ARG A 13 -23.02 19.28 27.67
N MET A 14 -23.19 18.07 27.16
CA MET A 14 -24.49 17.52 26.78
C MET A 14 -25.13 16.77 27.96
N PRO A 15 -26.47 16.80 28.07
CA PRO A 15 -27.20 16.22 29.20
C PRO A 15 -27.45 14.71 29.02
N ASN A 16 -27.20 13.97 30.08
CA ASN A 16 -27.70 12.60 30.30
C ASN A 16 -29.22 12.60 30.46
N ASN A 17 -29.88 11.69 29.76
CA ASN A 17 -31.23 11.28 30.14
C ASN A 17 -31.22 9.76 30.36
N MET A 18 -31.29 9.39 31.65
CA MET A 18 -31.70 8.07 32.10
C MET A 18 -33.23 8.01 32.07
N ASN A 19 -33.77 6.89 31.60
CA ASN A 19 -34.99 6.35 32.20
C ASN A 19 -35.04 4.83 32.11
N ASN A 20 -35.10 4.25 33.29
CA ASN A 20 -35.41 2.87 33.60
C ASN A 20 -36.81 2.49 33.15
N HIS A 21 -37.04 1.29 32.63
CA HIS A 21 -38.17 0.48 33.02
C HIS A 21 -37.83 -1.01 32.89
N ARG A 22 -37.90 -1.67 34.08
CA ARG A 22 -37.99 -3.14 34.26
C ARG A 22 -39.37 -3.61 33.83
N SER A 23 -39.48 -4.79 33.26
CA SER A 23 -40.40 -5.85 33.69
C SER A 23 -40.22 -7.11 32.82
N GLU A 24 -39.77 -8.19 33.42
CA GLU A 24 -40.14 -9.54 33.02
C GLU A 24 -41.59 -9.84 33.48
N PRO A 25 -42.30 -10.82 32.89
CA PRO A 25 -42.14 -12.17 33.43
C PRO A 25 -42.25 -13.33 32.39
N SER A 26 -41.64 -14.39 32.81
CA SER A 26 -41.76 -15.81 32.43
C SER A 26 -43.20 -16.30 32.24
N GLY A 27 -43.43 -17.08 31.17
CA GLY A 27 -44.63 -17.90 31.01
C GLY A 27 -44.26 -19.27 30.44
N CYS A 28 -44.07 -20.28 31.33
CA CYS A 28 -44.08 -21.68 30.97
C CYS A 28 -45.52 -22.13 30.65
N VAL A 29 -45.70 -22.76 29.49
CA VAL A 29 -46.95 -23.45 29.16
C VAL A 29 -46.71 -24.97 29.30
N ASP A 30 -47.39 -25.56 30.25
CA ASP A 30 -47.45 -26.99 30.55
C ASP A 30 -48.53 -27.62 29.66
N ILE A 31 -48.16 -28.57 28.81
CA ILE A 31 -49.11 -29.32 27.95
C ILE A 31 -49.35 -30.69 28.61
N ARG A 32 -50.47 -30.80 29.28
CA ARG A 32 -51.01 -32.11 29.75
C ARG A 32 -51.65 -32.85 28.59
N SER A 33 -51.31 -34.12 28.49
CA SER A 33 -51.92 -35.10 27.58
C SER A 33 -53.28 -35.56 28.09
N ASP A 34 -54.35 -35.28 27.37
CA ASP A 34 -55.63 -35.99 27.56
C ASP A 34 -55.89 -36.94 26.39
N ARG A 35 -56.15 -38.21 26.76
CA ARG A 35 -56.53 -39.28 25.85
C ARG A 35 -58.04 -39.16 25.51
N PHE A 36 -58.36 -39.26 24.23
CA PHE A 36 -59.70 -39.63 23.77
C PHE A 36 -59.64 -40.78 22.76
N PRO A 37 -60.54 -41.78 22.87
CA PRO A 37 -60.60 -42.88 21.95
C PRO A 37 -61.65 -42.64 20.84
N GLY A 38 -61.35 -43.01 19.57
CA GLY A 38 -62.35 -42.99 18.52
C GLY A 38 -61.72 -43.03 17.14
N GLY A 39 -61.79 -44.20 16.51
CA GLY A 39 -61.23 -44.42 15.19
C GLY A 39 -62.08 -43.78 14.09
N HIS A 40 -61.41 -43.02 13.22
CA HIS A 40 -61.88 -42.77 11.84
C HIS A 40 -60.69 -42.71 10.91
N LYS A 41 -60.83 -43.37 9.79
CA LYS A 41 -59.84 -43.43 8.70
C LYS A 41 -59.53 -42.03 8.19
N LEU A 42 -58.36 -41.54 8.46
CA LEU A 42 -57.89 -40.26 7.90
C LEU A 42 -57.01 -40.55 6.70
N ALA A 43 -57.44 -40.07 5.53
CA ALA A 43 -56.65 -40.03 4.33
C ALA A 43 -55.44 -39.09 4.54
N PHE A 44 -54.21 -39.62 4.34
CA PHE A 44 -52.99 -38.83 4.38
C PHE A 44 -52.93 -37.95 3.10
N LEU A 45 -53.29 -36.68 3.27
CA LEU A 45 -53.00 -35.65 2.31
C LEU A 45 -51.57 -35.16 2.56
N LEU A 46 -50.62 -35.70 1.78
CA LEU A 46 -49.24 -35.19 1.77
C LEU A 46 -49.23 -33.75 1.23
N LEU A 47 -49.26 -32.77 2.13
CA LEU A 47 -48.95 -31.40 1.82
C LEU A 47 -47.43 -31.34 1.58
N LEU A 48 -46.98 -31.34 0.32
CA LEU A 48 -45.63 -30.97 -0.09
C LEU A 48 -45.46 -29.48 0.19
N VAL A 49 -45.01 -29.12 1.39
CA VAL A 49 -44.49 -27.81 1.68
C VAL A 49 -43.18 -27.69 0.89
N HIS A 50 -43.23 -27.08 -0.27
CA HIS A 50 -42.05 -26.60 -0.95
C HIS A 50 -41.42 -25.53 -0.08
N MET A 51 -40.41 -25.90 0.71
CA MET A 51 -39.49 -24.94 1.28
C MET A 51 -38.78 -24.26 0.11
N VAL A 52 -39.30 -23.14 -0.36
CA VAL A 52 -38.56 -22.22 -1.18
C VAL A 52 -37.49 -21.65 -0.26
N ALA A 53 -36.32 -22.31 -0.23
CA ALA A 53 -35.15 -21.69 0.34
C ALA A 53 -34.99 -20.32 -0.34
N PRO A 54 -34.78 -19.22 0.41
CA PRO A 54 -34.47 -17.95 -0.22
C PRO A 54 -33.22 -18.20 -1.08
N VAL A 55 -33.35 -18.15 -2.37
CA VAL A 55 -32.22 -18.09 -3.28
C VAL A 55 -31.57 -16.78 -2.92
N LEU A 56 -30.48 -16.81 -2.14
CA LEU A 56 -29.58 -15.69 -2.00
C LEU A 56 -29.14 -15.32 -3.43
N ARG A 57 -29.83 -14.36 -4.01
CA ARG A 57 -29.47 -13.85 -5.33
C ARG A 57 -28.12 -13.19 -5.16
N ALA A 58 -27.08 -13.81 -5.71
CA ALA A 58 -25.75 -13.20 -5.68
C ALA A 58 -25.88 -11.86 -6.44
N GLU A 59 -25.52 -10.81 -5.75
CA GLU A 59 -25.53 -9.42 -6.24
C GLU A 59 -24.25 -9.15 -7.03
N LEU A 60 -24.33 -8.36 -8.09
CA LEU A 60 -23.14 -7.89 -8.81
C LEU A 60 -22.24 -7.08 -7.87
N LYS A 61 -21.03 -7.58 -7.61
CA LYS A 61 -20.03 -6.91 -6.74
C LYS A 61 -18.81 -6.51 -7.54
N LEU A 62 -18.25 -5.35 -7.19
CA LEU A 62 -17.00 -4.83 -7.74
C LEU A 62 -16.00 -4.62 -6.63
N PRO A 63 -14.69 -4.82 -6.87
CA PRO A 63 -13.67 -4.45 -5.90
C PRO A 63 -13.56 -2.92 -5.82
N ALA A 64 -13.15 -2.40 -4.67
CA ALA A 64 -13.06 -0.95 -4.42
C ALA A 64 -12.18 -0.20 -5.43
N ILE A 65 -11.21 -0.87 -6.04
CA ILE A 65 -10.35 -0.27 -7.07
C ILE A 65 -11.10 0.05 -8.37
N ILE A 66 -12.23 -0.64 -8.62
CA ILE A 66 -13.12 -0.41 -9.76
C ILE A 66 -14.35 0.35 -9.25
N GLY A 67 -14.30 1.67 -9.27
CA GLY A 67 -15.33 2.53 -8.69
C GLY A 67 -15.31 3.94 -9.26
N ASP A 68 -16.22 4.77 -8.77
CA ASP A 68 -16.32 6.17 -9.18
C ASP A 68 -14.98 6.89 -9.05
N HIS A 69 -14.75 7.85 -9.94
CA HIS A 69 -13.55 8.66 -10.01
C HIS A 69 -12.24 7.92 -10.37
N MET A 70 -12.29 6.64 -10.74
CA MET A 70 -11.10 5.89 -11.11
C MET A 70 -10.44 6.43 -12.39
N VAL A 71 -9.15 6.12 -12.56
CA VAL A 71 -8.41 6.35 -13.81
C VAL A 71 -8.02 5.01 -14.40
N LEU A 72 -8.40 4.74 -15.64
CA LEU A 72 -7.92 3.59 -16.40
C LEU A 72 -6.62 3.93 -17.12
N GLN A 73 -5.70 2.96 -17.18
CA GLN A 73 -4.40 3.16 -17.83
C GLN A 73 -4.58 3.34 -19.34
N GLN A 74 -4.06 4.45 -19.87
CA GLN A 74 -4.07 4.69 -21.31
C GLN A 74 -3.17 3.72 -22.09
N ASN A 75 -3.51 3.49 -23.37
CA ASN A 75 -2.71 2.75 -24.35
C ASN A 75 -2.33 1.31 -23.94
N LEU A 76 -3.00 0.75 -22.92
CA LEU A 76 -2.86 -0.64 -22.49
C LEU A 76 -4.25 -1.29 -22.38
N PRO A 77 -4.33 -2.61 -22.53
CA PRO A 77 -5.56 -3.32 -22.20
C PRO A 77 -5.89 -3.16 -20.71
N ASN A 78 -7.14 -2.83 -20.38
CA ASN A 78 -7.59 -2.65 -18.99
C ASN A 78 -8.48 -3.82 -18.57
N PRO A 79 -8.01 -4.74 -17.69
CA PRO A 79 -8.85 -5.73 -17.05
C PRO A 79 -9.83 -5.07 -16.07
N LEU A 80 -11.10 -5.50 -16.15
CA LEU A 80 -12.16 -5.15 -15.21
C LEU A 80 -12.78 -6.45 -14.71
N TRP A 81 -12.98 -6.59 -13.42
CA TRP A 81 -13.43 -7.81 -12.80
C TRP A 81 -14.37 -7.56 -11.63
N GLY A 82 -15.05 -8.59 -11.23
CA GLY A 82 -15.93 -8.59 -10.08
C GLY A 82 -16.56 -9.96 -9.86
N TRP A 83 -17.68 -9.96 -9.16
CA TRP A 83 -18.43 -11.17 -8.84
C TRP A 83 -19.90 -10.98 -9.20
N ASP A 84 -20.54 -12.06 -9.63
CA ASP A 84 -21.97 -12.12 -9.89
C ASP A 84 -22.45 -13.57 -9.67
N ALA A 85 -23.74 -13.85 -9.81
CA ALA A 85 -24.25 -15.22 -9.76
C ALA A 85 -23.53 -16.10 -10.77
N PRO A 86 -23.12 -17.34 -10.42
CA PRO A 86 -22.50 -18.27 -11.35
C PRO A 86 -23.33 -18.42 -12.63
N GLY A 87 -22.63 -18.35 -13.78
CA GLY A 87 -23.27 -18.47 -15.09
C GLY A 87 -23.93 -17.19 -15.62
N THR A 88 -23.96 -16.10 -14.83
CA THR A 88 -24.50 -14.80 -15.31
C THR A 88 -23.62 -14.25 -16.42
N GLN A 89 -24.27 -13.84 -17.51
CA GLN A 89 -23.60 -13.04 -18.53
C GLN A 89 -23.38 -11.61 -18.01
N VAL A 90 -22.12 -11.19 -17.94
CA VAL A 90 -21.74 -9.82 -17.54
C VAL A 90 -21.25 -9.06 -18.75
N THR A 91 -21.81 -7.88 -18.98
CA THR A 91 -21.47 -6.99 -20.09
C THR A 91 -20.94 -5.67 -19.53
N VAL A 92 -19.78 -5.22 -20.02
CA VAL A 92 -19.15 -3.95 -19.69
C VAL A 92 -19.15 -3.06 -20.92
N THR A 93 -19.65 -1.83 -20.78
CA THR A 93 -19.65 -0.81 -21.83
C THR A 93 -18.89 0.43 -21.35
N PHE A 94 -17.88 0.84 -22.12
CA PHE A 94 -17.07 2.02 -21.84
C PHE A 94 -16.37 2.53 -23.11
N ALA A 95 -16.30 3.86 -23.27
CA ALA A 95 -15.58 4.53 -24.38
C ALA A 95 -15.85 3.92 -25.77
N GLY A 96 -17.11 3.63 -26.07
CA GLY A 96 -17.54 3.03 -27.35
C GLY A 96 -17.26 1.53 -27.48
N GLN A 97 -16.69 0.89 -26.50
CA GLN A 97 -16.46 -0.55 -26.47
C GLN A 97 -17.56 -1.26 -25.67
N THR A 98 -17.92 -2.46 -26.10
CA THR A 98 -18.78 -3.38 -25.35
C THR A 98 -18.10 -4.74 -25.31
N LYS A 99 -17.83 -5.25 -24.12
CA LYS A 99 -17.21 -6.56 -23.87
C LYS A 99 -18.09 -7.39 -22.96
N SER A 100 -18.21 -8.68 -23.23
CA SER A 100 -19.03 -9.58 -22.42
C SER A 100 -18.23 -10.82 -22.03
N THR A 101 -18.57 -11.36 -20.86
CA THR A 101 -18.05 -12.62 -20.32
C THR A 101 -19.14 -13.31 -19.52
N GLN A 102 -18.88 -14.53 -19.07
CA GLN A 102 -19.76 -15.26 -18.16
C GLN A 102 -19.08 -15.45 -16.82
N ALA A 103 -19.81 -15.22 -15.72
CA ALA A 103 -19.31 -15.49 -14.37
C ALA A 103 -19.06 -16.99 -14.19
N GLY A 104 -17.90 -17.34 -13.68
CA GLY A 104 -17.47 -18.71 -13.41
C GLY A 104 -18.31 -19.40 -12.32
N SER A 105 -18.01 -20.65 -12.03
CA SER A 105 -18.66 -21.40 -10.95
C SER A 105 -18.40 -20.81 -9.55
N ASP A 106 -17.31 -20.04 -9.38
CA ASP A 106 -16.97 -19.28 -8.19
C ASP A 106 -17.56 -17.85 -8.18
N GLY A 107 -18.38 -17.54 -9.19
CA GLY A 107 -19.00 -16.24 -9.37
C GLY A 107 -18.08 -15.17 -9.94
N LYS A 108 -16.78 -15.42 -10.12
CA LYS A 108 -15.84 -14.42 -10.65
C LYS A 108 -16.05 -14.21 -12.14
N TRP A 109 -15.97 -12.96 -12.57
CA TRP A 109 -15.95 -12.59 -13.97
C TRP A 109 -14.81 -11.59 -14.25
N MET A 110 -14.32 -11.59 -15.48
CA MET A 110 -13.35 -10.62 -15.96
C MET A 110 -13.60 -10.32 -17.44
N VAL A 111 -13.51 -9.05 -17.80
CA VAL A 111 -13.39 -8.60 -19.19
C VAL A 111 -12.10 -7.79 -19.32
N LYS A 112 -11.61 -7.66 -20.54
CA LYS A 112 -10.46 -6.81 -20.85
C LYS A 112 -10.88 -5.81 -21.92
N LEU A 113 -10.88 -4.53 -21.57
CA LEU A 113 -11.06 -3.44 -22.53
C LEU A 113 -9.82 -3.34 -23.41
N ASP A 114 -10.01 -3.04 -24.68
CA ASP A 114 -8.90 -2.75 -25.59
C ASP A 114 -8.22 -1.42 -25.18
N PRO A 115 -6.98 -1.17 -25.64
CA PRO A 115 -6.28 0.09 -25.33
C PRO A 115 -7.10 1.32 -25.69
N ILE A 116 -7.14 2.29 -24.79
CA ILE A 116 -7.88 3.55 -24.93
C ILE A 116 -6.88 4.70 -24.81
N ALA A 117 -6.99 5.72 -25.68
CA ALA A 117 -6.18 6.92 -25.57
C ALA A 117 -6.60 7.76 -24.35
N ALA A 118 -5.68 8.59 -23.84
CA ALA A 118 -5.97 9.50 -22.74
C ALA A 118 -7.21 10.36 -23.01
N ASN A 119 -8.03 10.52 -21.98
CA ASN A 119 -9.21 11.36 -22.04
C ASN A 119 -9.46 11.99 -20.67
N ASP A 120 -9.46 13.32 -20.62
CA ASP A 120 -9.67 14.15 -19.43
C ASP A 120 -11.14 14.48 -19.17
N LYS A 121 -12.04 14.03 -20.06
CA LYS A 121 -13.49 14.23 -19.89
C LYS A 121 -14.07 13.07 -19.13
N PRO A 122 -14.81 13.33 -18.04
CA PRO A 122 -15.50 12.30 -17.27
C PRO A 122 -16.43 11.46 -18.13
N GLN A 123 -16.36 10.15 -18.00
CA GLN A 123 -17.20 9.18 -18.69
C GLN A 123 -17.86 8.25 -17.70
N THR A 124 -19.00 7.66 -18.10
CA THR A 124 -19.69 6.62 -17.33
C THR A 124 -19.31 5.25 -17.88
N LEU A 125 -18.85 4.36 -16.99
CA LEU A 125 -18.64 2.95 -17.29
C LEU A 125 -19.85 2.15 -16.79
N THR A 126 -20.48 1.39 -17.67
CA THR A 126 -21.67 0.60 -17.32
C THR A 126 -21.32 -0.88 -17.26
N ILE A 127 -21.74 -1.55 -16.18
CA ILE A 127 -21.62 -3.00 -16.00
C ILE A 127 -23.02 -3.56 -15.80
N THR A 128 -23.40 -4.53 -16.61
CA THR A 128 -24.71 -5.18 -16.56
C THR A 128 -24.53 -6.68 -16.37
N GLY A 129 -25.06 -7.21 -15.30
CA GLY A 129 -25.12 -8.61 -14.92
C GLY A 129 -26.49 -8.94 -14.35
N THR A 130 -26.57 -9.51 -13.14
CA THR A 130 -27.85 -9.68 -12.40
C THR A 130 -28.52 -8.34 -12.09
N GLU A 131 -27.73 -7.28 -12.01
CA GLU A 131 -28.18 -5.89 -11.93
C GLU A 131 -27.29 -5.01 -12.84
N LYS A 132 -27.68 -3.74 -13.00
CA LYS A 132 -26.90 -2.74 -13.71
C LYS A 132 -26.21 -1.84 -12.69
N LYS A 133 -24.88 -1.66 -12.85
CA LYS A 133 -24.09 -0.67 -12.11
C LYS A 133 -23.48 0.34 -13.07
N GLU A 134 -23.51 1.60 -12.69
CA GLU A 134 -22.87 2.69 -13.42
C GLU A 134 -21.80 3.31 -12.54
N ILE A 135 -20.58 3.30 -13.03
CA ILE A 135 -19.40 3.93 -12.40
C ILE A 135 -19.24 5.29 -13.06
N GLN A 136 -19.30 6.33 -12.24
CA GLN A 136 -19.29 7.70 -12.70
C GLN A 136 -17.90 8.32 -12.69
N ASP A 137 -17.70 9.33 -13.53
CA ASP A 137 -16.48 10.16 -13.54
C ASP A 137 -15.21 9.33 -13.75
N VAL A 138 -15.25 8.37 -14.68
CA VAL A 138 -14.08 7.57 -15.08
C VAL A 138 -13.25 8.36 -16.09
N LEU A 139 -11.95 8.47 -15.81
CA LEU A 139 -10.96 9.10 -16.68
C LEU A 139 -10.04 8.05 -17.30
N VAL A 140 -9.35 8.43 -18.36
CA VAL A 140 -8.29 7.60 -18.97
C VAL A 140 -6.99 8.40 -18.98
N GLY A 141 -5.92 7.83 -18.42
CA GLY A 141 -4.64 8.52 -18.29
C GLY A 141 -3.53 7.60 -17.78
N GLU A 142 -2.64 8.11 -16.97
CA GLU A 142 -1.54 7.34 -16.39
C GLU A 142 -1.86 6.85 -14.99
N VAL A 143 -1.60 5.58 -14.70
CA VAL A 143 -1.83 5.00 -13.37
C VAL A 143 -0.51 4.53 -12.78
N TRP A 144 -0.18 5.04 -11.61
CA TRP A 144 1.04 4.71 -10.89
C TRP A 144 0.75 4.19 -9.48
N MET A 145 1.47 3.14 -9.08
CA MET A 145 1.39 2.62 -7.73
C MET A 145 2.51 3.21 -6.88
N CYS A 146 2.16 3.74 -5.70
CA CYS A 146 3.07 4.33 -4.72
C CYS A 146 3.24 3.33 -3.57
N SER A 147 4.33 2.55 -3.61
CA SER A 147 4.56 1.42 -2.71
C SER A 147 5.83 1.57 -1.89
N GLY A 148 5.91 0.87 -0.79
CA GLY A 148 7.09 0.86 0.08
C GLY A 148 6.73 1.07 1.54
N GLN A 149 7.65 1.67 2.31
CA GLN A 149 7.44 1.85 3.74
C GLN A 149 7.13 3.31 4.14
N SER A 150 7.46 3.68 5.37
CA SER A 150 7.08 4.98 5.96
C SER A 150 7.49 6.19 5.12
N ASN A 151 8.63 6.15 4.46
CA ASN A 151 9.09 7.24 3.61
C ASN A 151 8.25 7.41 2.33
N MET A 152 7.65 6.33 1.78
CA MET A 152 6.63 6.44 0.74
C MET A 152 5.28 6.87 1.33
N GLY A 153 4.88 6.32 2.47
CA GLY A 153 3.63 6.67 3.15
C GLY A 153 3.66 8.03 3.87
N PHE A 154 4.81 8.72 3.89
CA PHE A 154 4.95 10.04 4.50
C PHE A 154 4.00 11.02 3.82
N THR A 155 3.10 11.62 4.60
CA THR A 155 2.01 12.41 4.05
C THR A 155 2.46 13.81 3.64
N LEU A 156 1.76 14.40 2.68
CA LEU A 156 2.04 15.77 2.22
C LEU A 156 2.01 16.78 3.38
N ALA A 157 1.15 16.57 4.39
CA ALA A 157 1.10 17.41 5.58
C ALA A 157 2.41 17.46 6.38
N GLY A 158 3.26 16.42 6.28
CA GLY A 158 4.54 16.34 6.96
C GLY A 158 5.71 16.95 6.18
N ASP A 159 5.55 17.21 4.90
CA ASP A 159 6.58 17.79 4.02
C ASP A 159 6.95 19.23 4.45
N TRP A 160 8.11 19.74 4.02
CA TRP A 160 8.57 21.08 4.38
C TRP A 160 7.58 22.19 4.02
N ASN A 161 6.96 22.08 2.84
CA ASN A 161 5.97 23.06 2.35
C ASN A 161 4.56 22.45 2.28
N GLY A 162 4.28 21.43 3.07
CA GLY A 162 3.09 20.59 2.96
C GLY A 162 1.76 21.35 3.10
N ASP A 163 1.71 22.43 3.85
CA ASP A 163 0.54 23.31 3.98
C ASP A 163 0.25 24.10 2.70
N ILE A 164 1.28 24.71 2.09
CA ILE A 164 1.18 25.45 0.83
C ILE A 164 0.83 24.51 -0.32
N GLU A 165 1.52 23.38 -0.40
CA GLU A 165 1.33 22.39 -1.45
C GLU A 165 -0.05 21.73 -1.36
N ALA A 166 -0.53 21.45 -0.16
CA ALA A 166 -1.89 20.99 0.04
C ALA A 166 -2.92 22.06 -0.39
N ALA A 167 -2.71 23.33 -0.02
CA ALA A 167 -3.59 24.41 -0.46
C ALA A 167 -3.67 24.56 -1.99
N ALA A 168 -2.55 24.28 -2.70
CA ALA A 168 -2.44 24.34 -4.16
C ALA A 168 -2.91 23.06 -4.89
N SER A 169 -3.37 22.03 -4.16
CA SER A 169 -3.62 20.67 -4.70
C SER A 169 -5.00 20.47 -5.34
N LYS A 170 -5.75 21.53 -5.66
CA LYS A 170 -7.01 21.39 -6.39
C LYS A 170 -6.77 21.01 -7.85
N LEU A 171 -6.58 19.71 -8.08
CA LEU A 171 -6.26 19.10 -9.37
C LEU A 171 -7.28 18.00 -9.69
N PRO A 172 -8.44 18.35 -10.32
CA PRO A 172 -9.54 17.40 -10.48
C PRO A 172 -9.18 16.16 -11.32
N ASN A 173 -8.19 16.25 -12.20
CA ASN A 173 -7.72 15.14 -13.02
C ASN A 173 -6.56 14.34 -12.40
N LEU A 174 -6.12 14.69 -11.20
CA LEU A 174 -5.26 13.87 -10.35
C LEU A 174 -6.16 13.11 -9.36
N ARG A 175 -6.15 11.79 -9.43
CA ARG A 175 -7.03 10.91 -8.65
C ARG A 175 -6.22 10.06 -7.70
N LEU A 176 -6.71 9.91 -6.50
CA LEU A 176 -6.01 9.32 -5.37
C LEU A 176 -6.85 8.19 -4.77
N ILE A 177 -6.25 7.03 -4.54
CA ILE A 177 -6.84 5.95 -3.74
C ILE A 177 -5.80 5.40 -2.77
N LYS A 178 -6.23 5.08 -1.55
CA LYS A 178 -5.39 4.41 -0.53
C LYS A 178 -5.88 3.01 -0.28
N VAL A 179 -4.96 2.07 -0.28
CA VAL A 179 -5.20 0.68 0.13
C VAL A 179 -4.91 0.58 1.63
N PRO A 180 -5.85 0.11 2.46
CA PRO A 180 -5.64 -0.07 3.89
C PRO A 180 -4.54 -1.10 4.19
N GLN A 181 -3.86 -0.90 5.31
CA GLN A 181 -2.83 -1.79 5.81
C GLN A 181 -3.47 -3.04 6.45
N VAL A 182 -3.51 -4.14 5.72
CA VAL A 182 -4.05 -5.43 6.16
C VAL A 182 -2.98 -6.49 6.05
N GLY A 183 -2.49 -7.00 7.18
CA GLY A 183 -1.51 -8.08 7.22
C GLY A 183 -2.19 -9.43 7.45
N THR A 184 -2.12 -10.29 6.46
CA THR A 184 -2.74 -11.62 6.49
C THR A 184 -2.01 -12.60 5.58
N GLN A 185 -2.14 -13.89 5.86
CA GLN A 185 -1.67 -14.96 4.96
C GLN A 185 -2.75 -15.38 3.95
N GLU A 186 -3.98 -14.89 4.10
CA GLU A 186 -5.09 -15.16 3.19
C GLU A 186 -5.14 -14.11 2.08
N LEU A 187 -5.23 -14.55 0.82
CA LEU A 187 -5.35 -13.66 -0.33
C LEU A 187 -6.65 -12.85 -0.26
N GLN A 188 -6.53 -11.54 -0.08
CA GLN A 188 -7.68 -10.63 -0.14
C GLN A 188 -7.99 -10.27 -1.59
N ASN A 189 -9.26 -10.32 -1.96
CA ASN A 189 -9.70 -10.01 -3.33
C ASN A 189 -10.24 -8.57 -3.46
N ASP A 190 -10.39 -7.87 -2.34
CA ASP A 190 -10.94 -6.53 -2.25
C ASP A 190 -10.40 -5.81 -1.00
N PHE A 191 -10.61 -4.51 -0.93
CA PHE A 191 -10.23 -3.68 0.22
C PHE A 191 -11.27 -2.56 0.45
N LYS A 192 -11.22 -1.91 1.61
CA LYS A 192 -12.08 -0.74 1.89
C LYS A 192 -11.37 0.53 1.42
N GLY A 193 -11.85 1.13 0.35
CA GLY A 193 -11.28 2.33 -0.23
C GLY A 193 -12.18 2.91 -1.31
N GLN A 194 -11.82 4.09 -1.80
CA GLN A 194 -12.47 4.73 -2.94
C GLN A 194 -11.52 5.73 -3.60
N TRP A 195 -11.62 5.86 -4.90
CA TRP A 195 -10.96 6.93 -5.63
C TRP A 195 -11.53 8.29 -5.27
N ARG A 196 -10.67 9.30 -5.21
CA ARG A 196 -11.05 10.69 -4.94
C ARG A 196 -10.24 11.63 -5.82
N ALA A 197 -10.85 12.71 -6.25
CA ALA A 197 -10.09 13.81 -6.88
C ALA A 197 -9.14 14.44 -5.87
N SER A 198 -8.01 14.94 -6.36
CA SER A 198 -7.08 15.71 -5.55
C SER A 198 -7.68 17.05 -5.14
N THR A 199 -7.77 17.27 -3.84
CA THR A 199 -8.20 18.51 -3.17
C THR A 199 -7.24 18.79 -2.01
N PRO A 200 -7.24 19.98 -1.43
CA PRO A 200 -6.44 20.28 -0.23
C PRO A 200 -6.62 19.24 0.89
N GLU A 201 -7.83 18.74 1.07
CA GLU A 201 -8.15 17.74 2.10
C GLU A 201 -7.60 16.35 1.74
N THR A 202 -7.83 15.88 0.52
CA THR A 202 -7.42 14.52 0.10
C THR A 202 -5.92 14.41 -0.09
N ALA A 203 -5.27 15.41 -0.69
CA ALA A 203 -3.83 15.44 -0.93
C ALA A 203 -3.03 15.55 0.36
N ARG A 204 -3.50 16.36 1.34
CA ARG A 204 -2.83 16.55 2.63
C ARG A 204 -2.48 15.22 3.33
N ASN A 205 -3.34 14.23 3.22
CA ASN A 205 -3.21 12.92 3.88
C ASN A 205 -2.71 11.81 2.94
N PHE A 206 -2.29 12.17 1.73
CA PHE A 206 -1.75 11.24 0.75
C PHE A 206 -0.22 11.22 0.78
N SER A 207 0.41 10.18 0.18
CA SER A 207 1.86 10.10 -0.02
C SER A 207 2.41 11.38 -0.64
N ALA A 208 3.34 12.06 0.02
CA ALA A 208 3.98 13.26 -0.50
C ALA A 208 4.79 12.96 -1.78
N VAL A 209 5.60 11.88 -1.76
CA VAL A 209 6.35 11.44 -2.94
C VAL A 209 5.41 11.09 -4.09
N GLY A 210 4.34 10.33 -3.79
CA GLY A 210 3.32 9.97 -4.78
C GLY A 210 2.63 11.20 -5.36
N PHE A 211 2.21 12.14 -4.50
CA PHE A 211 1.54 13.36 -4.91
C PHE A 211 2.41 14.23 -5.84
N TYR A 212 3.65 14.53 -5.45
CA TYR A 212 4.55 15.33 -6.27
C TYR A 212 4.91 14.65 -7.60
N PHE A 213 5.15 13.33 -7.56
CA PHE A 213 5.38 12.54 -8.77
C PHE A 213 4.18 12.61 -9.72
N GLY A 214 2.97 12.28 -9.23
CA GLY A 214 1.77 12.26 -10.06
C GLY A 214 1.37 13.64 -10.55
N ARG A 215 1.51 14.69 -9.72
CA ARG A 215 1.31 16.09 -10.12
C ARG A 215 2.25 16.47 -11.27
N SER A 216 3.52 16.11 -11.17
CA SER A 216 4.51 16.40 -12.22
C SER A 216 4.16 15.68 -13.52
N VAL A 217 3.78 14.40 -13.48
CA VAL A 217 3.31 13.66 -14.65
C VAL A 217 2.07 14.33 -15.25
N HIS A 218 1.08 14.67 -14.42
CA HIS A 218 -0.15 15.34 -14.86
C HIS A 218 0.11 16.67 -15.56
N LEU A 219 0.88 17.54 -14.93
CA LEU A 219 1.12 18.89 -15.45
C LEU A 219 2.00 18.89 -16.72
N ILE A 220 2.97 17.98 -16.80
CA ILE A 220 3.91 17.92 -17.93
C ILE A 220 3.27 17.24 -19.14
N LEU A 221 2.51 16.17 -18.94
CA LEU A 221 1.90 15.43 -20.05
C LEU A 221 0.51 15.95 -20.43
N GLY A 222 -0.15 16.72 -19.56
CA GLY A 222 -1.52 17.20 -19.79
C GLY A 222 -2.57 16.09 -19.75
N VAL A 223 -2.30 14.94 -19.12
CA VAL A 223 -3.22 13.79 -19.04
C VAL A 223 -3.70 13.54 -17.61
N PRO A 224 -4.87 12.90 -17.41
CA PRO A 224 -5.28 12.43 -16.10
C PRO A 224 -4.24 11.50 -15.47
N VAL A 225 -4.13 11.53 -14.14
CA VAL A 225 -3.24 10.62 -13.41
C VAL A 225 -3.97 10.01 -12.22
N GLY A 226 -3.92 8.68 -12.11
CA GLY A 226 -4.38 7.92 -10.95
C GLY A 226 -3.20 7.43 -10.11
N LEU A 227 -3.25 7.66 -8.81
CA LEU A 227 -2.25 7.22 -7.85
C LEU A 227 -2.86 6.24 -6.85
N ILE A 228 -2.25 5.07 -6.74
CA ILE A 228 -2.64 4.01 -5.80
C ILE A 228 -1.58 3.98 -4.69
N ASP A 229 -1.92 4.48 -3.49
CA ASP A 229 -1.03 4.44 -2.32
C ASP A 229 -1.33 3.20 -1.48
N ASN A 230 -0.39 2.27 -1.46
CA ASN A 230 -0.43 1.06 -0.66
C ASN A 230 0.75 0.95 0.32
N ALA A 231 1.44 2.04 0.61
CA ALA A 231 2.60 2.07 1.48
C ALA A 231 2.29 1.64 2.93
N TRP A 232 3.24 0.91 3.54
CA TRP A 232 3.12 0.48 4.93
C TRP A 232 4.41 0.72 5.72
N GLY A 233 4.37 1.67 6.66
CA GLY A 233 5.52 2.05 7.46
C GLY A 233 6.17 0.89 8.21
N GLY A 234 7.52 0.86 8.25
CA GLY A 234 8.28 -0.18 8.92
C GLY A 234 8.26 -1.55 8.22
N SER A 235 7.76 -1.65 7.00
CA SER A 235 7.65 -2.93 6.30
C SER A 235 9.00 -3.47 5.83
N ALA A 236 9.18 -4.79 5.98
CA ALA A 236 10.28 -5.53 5.39
C ALA A 236 9.90 -6.04 3.99
N ALA A 237 10.85 -6.09 3.06
CA ALA A 237 10.61 -6.42 1.66
C ALA A 237 9.98 -7.81 1.46
N GLU A 238 10.34 -8.80 2.29
CA GLU A 238 9.77 -10.13 2.26
C GLU A 238 8.26 -10.19 2.52
N ALA A 239 7.71 -9.21 3.22
CA ALA A 239 6.26 -9.12 3.44
C ALA A 239 5.48 -8.78 2.16
N TRP A 240 6.16 -8.18 1.17
CA TRP A 240 5.60 -7.78 -0.11
C TRP A 240 5.68 -8.86 -1.20
N VAL A 241 6.25 -10.02 -0.88
CA VAL A 241 6.41 -11.16 -1.78
C VAL A 241 5.43 -12.25 -1.39
N ARG A 242 4.82 -12.94 -2.37
CA ARG A 242 4.03 -14.15 -2.09
C ARG A 242 4.86 -15.18 -1.34
N ARG A 243 4.38 -15.62 -0.18
CA ARG A 243 5.12 -16.52 0.73
C ARG A 243 5.59 -17.80 0.02
N GLU A 244 4.73 -18.43 -0.73
CA GLU A 244 5.04 -19.68 -1.44
C GLU A 244 6.15 -19.50 -2.49
N SER A 245 6.35 -18.28 -2.99
CA SER A 245 7.46 -17.97 -3.90
C SER A 245 8.79 -17.92 -3.16
N LEU A 246 8.82 -17.37 -1.95
CA LEU A 246 9.99 -17.36 -1.08
C LEU A 246 10.35 -18.77 -0.60
N GLU A 247 9.37 -19.58 -0.22
CA GLU A 247 9.55 -20.95 0.25
C GLU A 247 10.15 -21.89 -0.85
N LYS A 248 9.84 -21.61 -2.10
CA LYS A 248 10.32 -22.40 -3.24
C LYS A 248 11.72 -22.02 -3.72
N ASP A 249 12.20 -20.84 -3.37
CA ASP A 249 13.49 -20.35 -3.86
C ASP A 249 14.59 -20.60 -2.81
N PRO A 250 15.63 -21.38 -3.15
CA PRO A 250 16.67 -21.76 -2.19
C PRO A 250 17.46 -20.58 -1.61
N ARG A 251 17.49 -19.43 -2.28
CA ARG A 251 18.13 -18.21 -1.78
C ARG A 251 17.52 -17.72 -0.47
N PHE A 252 16.24 -17.96 -0.27
CA PHE A 252 15.50 -17.50 0.91
C PHE A 252 15.25 -18.58 1.95
N LYS A 253 15.94 -19.73 1.84
CA LYS A 253 15.79 -20.85 2.79
C LYS A 253 16.02 -20.40 4.23
N SER A 254 17.11 -19.69 4.50
CA SER A 254 17.46 -19.22 5.85
C SER A 254 16.42 -18.24 6.41
N LEU A 255 15.92 -17.33 5.57
CA LEU A 255 14.83 -16.41 5.91
C LEU A 255 13.57 -17.19 6.32
N MET A 256 13.17 -18.20 5.54
CA MET A 256 11.95 -18.96 5.79
C MET A 256 12.09 -19.90 6.98
N GLU A 257 13.25 -20.48 7.23
CA GLU A 257 13.54 -21.26 8.45
C GLU A 257 13.46 -20.38 9.71
N SER A 258 14.04 -19.17 9.65
CA SER A 258 13.94 -18.19 10.75
C SER A 258 12.51 -17.76 11.00
N THR A 259 11.75 -17.53 9.92
CA THR A 259 10.31 -17.19 9.98
C THR A 259 9.52 -18.32 10.66
N ALA A 260 9.69 -19.57 10.23
CA ALA A 260 8.99 -20.72 10.83
C ALA A 260 9.30 -20.88 12.32
N LYS A 261 10.58 -20.68 12.71
CA LYS A 261 10.98 -20.70 14.12
C LYS A 261 10.29 -19.59 14.93
N GLN A 262 10.20 -18.38 14.38
CA GLN A 262 9.52 -17.25 15.03
C GLN A 262 8.02 -17.51 15.17
N GLU A 263 7.37 -18.04 14.13
CA GLU A 263 5.97 -18.44 14.16
C GLU A 263 5.71 -19.49 15.25
N GLY A 264 6.48 -20.57 15.28
CA GLY A 264 6.36 -21.62 16.29
C GLY A 264 6.57 -21.12 17.73
N ASN A 265 7.48 -20.17 17.92
CA ASN A 265 7.68 -19.53 19.22
C ASN A 265 6.45 -18.73 19.65
N LEU A 266 5.85 -17.95 18.74
CA LEU A 266 4.68 -17.11 19.03
C LEU A 266 3.40 -17.93 19.22
N GLU A 267 3.25 -19.06 18.53
CA GLU A 267 2.10 -19.95 18.66
C GLU A 267 2.16 -20.83 19.92
N SER A 268 3.29 -20.85 20.63
CA SER A 268 3.47 -21.65 21.83
C SER A 268 2.59 -21.19 23.00
N GLU A 269 2.09 -22.13 23.81
CA GLU A 269 1.36 -21.82 25.04
C GLU A 269 2.19 -20.98 26.03
N LYS A 270 3.51 -21.18 26.02
CA LYS A 270 4.44 -20.37 26.82
C LYS A 270 4.37 -18.89 26.45
N ALA A 271 4.44 -18.55 25.14
CA ALA A 271 4.39 -17.15 24.70
C ALA A 271 3.07 -16.47 25.07
N LYS A 272 1.96 -17.19 25.00
CA LYS A 272 0.64 -16.72 25.44
C LYS A 272 0.63 -16.43 26.95
N ALA A 273 1.07 -17.39 27.77
CA ALA A 273 1.15 -17.23 29.21
C ALA A 273 2.09 -16.11 29.64
N ASP A 274 3.26 -15.98 29.00
CA ASP A 274 4.21 -14.91 29.27
C ASP A 274 3.62 -13.53 28.99
N TYR A 275 2.88 -13.38 27.88
CA TYR A 275 2.22 -12.11 27.56
C TYR A 275 1.05 -11.82 28.50
N GLU A 276 0.22 -12.79 28.86
CA GLU A 276 -0.84 -12.63 29.85
C GLU A 276 -0.29 -12.18 31.21
N ASN A 277 0.83 -12.76 31.65
CA ASN A 277 1.53 -12.33 32.87
C ASN A 277 2.04 -10.89 32.78
N GLN A 278 2.59 -10.47 31.62
CA GLN A 278 3.01 -9.10 31.40
C GLN A 278 1.84 -8.11 31.48
N ILE A 279 0.70 -8.47 30.89
CA ILE A 279 -0.52 -7.66 30.95
C ILE A 279 -1.09 -7.58 32.35
N ALA A 280 -1.09 -8.69 33.12
CA ALA A 280 -1.51 -8.69 34.51
C ALA A 280 -0.66 -7.75 35.37
N LYS A 281 0.66 -7.86 35.25
CA LYS A 281 1.60 -6.98 35.96
C LYS A 281 1.42 -5.52 35.56
N TRP A 282 1.25 -5.23 34.26
CA TRP A 282 1.00 -3.87 33.79
C TRP A 282 -0.28 -3.27 34.39
N LYS A 283 -1.36 -4.04 34.49
CA LYS A 283 -2.60 -3.59 35.14
C LYS A 283 -2.38 -3.23 36.62
N GLU A 284 -1.62 -4.03 37.37
CA GLU A 284 -1.25 -3.71 38.74
C GLU A 284 -0.43 -2.42 38.83
N ASP A 285 0.55 -2.22 37.93
CA ASP A 285 1.39 -1.04 37.88
C ASP A 285 0.58 0.22 37.51
N VAL A 286 -0.43 0.10 36.66
CA VAL A 286 -1.39 1.17 36.34
C VAL A 286 -2.20 1.56 37.58
N GLU A 287 -2.73 0.61 38.34
CA GLU A 287 -3.48 0.91 39.58
C GLU A 287 -2.60 1.55 40.65
N LYS A 288 -1.36 1.07 40.82
CA LYS A 288 -0.36 1.73 41.71
C LYS A 288 -0.07 3.16 41.28
N ALA A 289 0.15 3.38 39.98
CA ALA A 289 0.42 4.72 39.45
C ALA A 289 -0.76 5.68 39.69
N LYS A 290 -2.01 5.19 39.55
CA LYS A 290 -3.20 5.98 39.87
C LYS A 290 -3.28 6.34 41.38
N ALA A 291 -3.01 5.38 42.26
CA ALA A 291 -3.02 5.60 43.71
C ALA A 291 -1.94 6.61 44.13
N GLU A 292 -0.81 6.60 43.47
CA GLU A 292 0.34 7.50 43.71
C GLU A 292 0.30 8.79 42.87
N GLN A 293 -0.78 9.03 42.12
CA GLN A 293 -0.95 10.20 41.23
C GLN A 293 0.20 10.37 40.22
N ARG A 294 0.82 9.27 39.79
CA ARG A 294 1.86 9.23 38.76
C ARG A 294 1.27 8.92 37.38
N THR A 295 2.02 9.27 36.32
CA THR A 295 1.69 8.86 34.96
C THR A 295 1.67 7.33 34.87
N ALA A 296 0.59 6.75 34.36
CA ALA A 296 0.46 5.32 34.13
C ALA A 296 1.51 4.82 33.13
N PRO A 297 2.13 3.64 33.36
CA PRO A 297 3.06 3.05 32.42
C PRO A 297 2.34 2.66 31.13
N ARG A 298 3.09 2.71 30.01
CA ARG A 298 2.57 2.30 28.71
C ARG A 298 2.29 0.80 28.70
N GLN A 299 1.17 0.41 28.08
CA GLN A 299 0.83 -1.01 27.90
C GLN A 299 1.91 -1.75 27.09
N PRO A 300 2.34 -2.96 27.50
CA PRO A 300 3.22 -3.80 26.71
C PRO A 300 2.65 -4.09 25.32
N SER A 301 3.49 -3.96 24.30
CA SER A 301 3.10 -4.34 22.94
C SER A 301 2.90 -5.84 22.84
N SER A 302 1.83 -6.28 22.16
CA SER A 302 1.60 -7.70 21.93
C SER A 302 2.63 -8.28 20.96
N PRO A 303 3.37 -9.34 21.33
CA PRO A 303 4.30 -10.01 20.41
C PRO A 303 3.57 -10.63 19.21
N PHE A 304 2.28 -10.96 19.38
CA PHE A 304 1.44 -11.55 18.31
C PHE A 304 1.11 -10.58 17.19
N GLN A 305 1.31 -9.26 17.39
CA GLN A 305 1.18 -8.27 16.32
C GLN A 305 2.07 -8.58 15.12
N TRP A 306 3.18 -9.29 15.31
CA TRP A 306 4.03 -9.73 14.21
C TRP A 306 3.30 -10.68 13.24
N LEU A 307 2.39 -11.54 13.73
CA LEU A 307 1.64 -12.49 12.91
C LEU A 307 0.73 -11.79 11.86
N THR A 308 0.25 -10.60 12.18
CA THR A 308 -0.56 -9.75 11.28
C THR A 308 0.18 -8.46 10.89
N GLY A 309 1.48 -8.40 11.17
CA GLY A 309 2.32 -7.24 10.95
C GLY A 309 2.92 -7.17 9.54
N ASN A 310 3.71 -6.14 9.38
CA ASN A 310 4.32 -5.71 8.13
C ASN A 310 5.73 -6.30 7.86
N ALA A 311 6.19 -7.22 8.70
CA ALA A 311 7.48 -7.89 8.55
C ALA A 311 7.37 -9.41 8.31
N ARG A 312 6.17 -10.00 8.52
CA ARG A 312 5.96 -11.42 8.25
C ARG A 312 5.89 -11.64 6.74
N PRO A 313 6.71 -12.56 6.17
CA PRO A 313 6.70 -12.88 4.75
C PRO A 313 5.29 -13.15 4.21
N GLY A 314 4.93 -12.51 3.12
CA GLY A 314 3.62 -12.67 2.46
C GLY A 314 2.47 -11.82 2.99
N ASN A 315 2.54 -11.30 4.21
CA ASN A 315 1.41 -10.60 4.82
C ASN A 315 0.90 -9.40 4.01
N ILE A 316 1.80 -8.55 3.56
CA ILE A 316 1.44 -7.37 2.77
C ILE A 316 1.06 -7.77 1.34
N PHE A 317 1.75 -8.77 0.78
CA PHE A 317 1.35 -9.29 -0.51
C PHE A 317 -0.11 -9.73 -0.51
N CYS A 318 -0.50 -10.56 0.45
CA CYS A 318 -1.85 -11.11 0.52
C CYS A 318 -2.93 -10.05 0.81
N GLY A 319 -2.66 -9.12 1.73
CA GLY A 319 -3.66 -8.18 2.21
C GLY A 319 -3.70 -6.84 1.49
N VAL A 320 -2.60 -6.43 0.83
CA VAL A 320 -2.44 -5.08 0.29
C VAL A 320 -2.13 -5.09 -1.22
N VAL A 321 -1.25 -5.98 -1.68
CA VAL A 321 -0.89 -6.05 -3.11
C VAL A 321 -1.93 -6.85 -3.89
N HIS A 322 -2.29 -8.03 -3.42
CA HIS A 322 -3.17 -8.97 -4.13
C HIS A 322 -4.52 -8.35 -4.53
N PRO A 323 -5.21 -7.55 -3.70
CA PRO A 323 -6.51 -6.97 -4.10
C PRO A 323 -6.40 -5.91 -5.22
N THR A 324 -5.18 -5.49 -5.58
CA THR A 324 -4.94 -4.54 -6.67
C THR A 324 -4.39 -5.19 -7.94
N LEU A 325 -4.02 -6.49 -7.86
CA LEU A 325 -3.44 -7.22 -8.99
C LEU A 325 -4.39 -7.24 -10.21
N GLY A 326 -3.80 -7.00 -11.37
CA GLY A 326 -4.54 -6.97 -12.63
C GLY A 326 -5.10 -5.61 -12.99
N TYR A 327 -5.17 -4.62 -12.06
CA TYR A 327 -5.51 -3.26 -12.45
C TYR A 327 -4.43 -2.69 -13.39
N GLY A 328 -4.83 -2.07 -14.50
CA GLY A 328 -3.89 -1.51 -15.47
C GLY A 328 -3.04 -0.41 -14.84
N ILE A 329 -1.72 -0.57 -14.86
CA ILE A 329 -0.77 0.43 -14.33
C ILE A 329 0.32 0.75 -15.34
N LYS A 330 0.83 1.96 -15.33
CA LYS A 330 2.05 2.33 -16.05
C LYS A 330 3.28 1.76 -15.35
N GLY A 331 3.31 1.85 -14.04
CA GLY A 331 4.42 1.35 -13.24
C GLY A 331 4.25 1.57 -11.75
N VAL A 332 5.33 1.29 -11.05
CA VAL A 332 5.46 1.40 -9.59
C VAL A 332 6.55 2.39 -9.25
N ILE A 333 6.29 3.26 -8.28
CA ILE A 333 7.32 4.00 -7.56
C ILE A 333 7.45 3.42 -6.15
N TRP A 334 8.71 3.16 -5.75
CA TRP A 334 9.02 2.40 -4.54
C TRP A 334 9.97 3.17 -3.62
N TYR A 335 9.67 3.24 -2.32
CA TYR A 335 10.59 3.81 -1.33
C TYR A 335 10.58 2.94 -0.07
N GLN A 336 11.59 2.08 0.05
CA GLN A 336 11.75 1.11 1.14
C GLN A 336 13.22 0.63 1.18
N GLY A 337 13.64 0.10 2.30
CA GLY A 337 14.94 -0.52 2.48
C GLY A 337 15.39 -0.48 3.94
N GLU A 338 14.97 0.51 4.69
CA GLU A 338 15.39 0.78 6.06
C GLU A 338 15.19 -0.43 6.97
N SER A 339 14.07 -1.13 6.83
CA SER A 339 13.75 -2.33 7.62
C SER A 339 14.60 -3.56 7.26
N ASN A 340 15.26 -3.54 6.11
CA ASN A 340 16.15 -4.61 5.65
C ASN A 340 17.64 -4.25 5.77
N ALA A 341 18.01 -3.05 6.26
CA ALA A 341 19.40 -2.59 6.29
C ALA A 341 20.32 -3.53 7.07
N GLY A 342 19.86 -4.14 8.16
CA GLY A 342 20.63 -5.14 8.91
C GLY A 342 20.86 -6.46 8.17
N ARG A 343 20.21 -6.66 7.00
CA ARG A 343 20.31 -7.85 6.14
C ARG A 343 20.50 -7.43 4.68
N ALA A 344 21.34 -6.43 4.44
CA ALA A 344 21.54 -5.81 3.13
C ALA A 344 22.01 -6.80 2.06
N TRP A 345 22.83 -7.79 2.44
CA TRP A 345 23.27 -8.86 1.55
C TRP A 345 22.11 -9.73 1.01
N GLU A 346 21.12 -10.02 1.86
CA GLU A 346 19.90 -10.75 1.47
C GLU A 346 19.00 -9.89 0.57
N TYR A 347 18.96 -8.59 0.84
CA TYR A 347 18.18 -7.63 0.05
C TYR A 347 18.64 -7.55 -1.41
N ALA A 348 19.91 -7.81 -1.69
CA ALA A 348 20.47 -7.84 -3.04
C ALA A 348 19.79 -8.89 -3.94
N ASP A 349 19.31 -9.99 -3.35
CA ASP A 349 18.52 -11.01 -4.04
C ASP A 349 17.01 -10.77 -3.91
N LEU A 350 16.58 -10.33 -2.73
CA LEU A 350 15.16 -10.21 -2.39
C LEU A 350 14.45 -9.09 -3.18
N PHE A 351 15.09 -7.94 -3.31
CA PHE A 351 14.46 -6.80 -3.99
C PHE A 351 14.23 -7.04 -5.50
N PRO A 352 15.22 -7.48 -6.29
CA PRO A 352 14.97 -7.85 -7.68
C PRO A 352 13.96 -9.01 -7.79
N PHE A 353 14.00 -9.99 -6.90
CA PHE A 353 13.04 -11.08 -6.88
C PHE A 353 11.61 -10.59 -6.66
N MET A 354 11.39 -9.67 -5.72
CA MET A 354 10.09 -9.06 -5.48
C MET A 354 9.54 -8.38 -6.75
N ILE A 355 10.37 -7.61 -7.44
CA ILE A 355 9.97 -6.93 -8.69
C ILE A 355 9.55 -7.95 -9.75
N GLU A 356 10.33 -9.01 -9.94
CA GLU A 356 10.03 -10.08 -10.90
C GLU A 356 8.73 -10.81 -10.55
N GLN A 357 8.53 -11.11 -9.24
CA GLN A 357 7.29 -11.74 -8.79
C GLN A 357 6.07 -10.84 -9.02
N TRP A 358 6.14 -9.55 -8.74
CA TRP A 358 5.05 -8.62 -9.03
C TRP A 358 4.73 -8.56 -10.52
N ARG A 359 5.73 -8.45 -11.38
CA ARG A 359 5.55 -8.46 -12.84
C ARG A 359 4.88 -9.75 -13.33
N LYS A 360 5.26 -10.88 -12.77
CA LYS A 360 4.64 -12.19 -13.07
C LYS A 360 3.19 -12.26 -12.60
N GLU A 361 2.90 -11.86 -11.37
CA GLU A 361 1.56 -11.89 -10.79
C GLU A 361 0.62 -10.88 -11.49
N TRP A 362 1.14 -9.71 -11.87
CA TRP A 362 0.38 -8.69 -12.62
C TRP A 362 0.06 -9.10 -14.05
N ASN A 363 0.89 -9.95 -14.64
CA ASN A 363 0.75 -10.43 -16.02
C ASN A 363 0.61 -9.28 -17.06
N GLN A 364 1.34 -8.16 -16.84
CA GLN A 364 1.37 -6.97 -17.70
C GLN A 364 2.76 -6.75 -18.31
N GLY A 365 3.63 -7.79 -18.31
CA GLY A 365 5.02 -7.70 -18.79
C GLY A 365 5.92 -6.91 -17.84
N ASN A 366 7.02 -6.39 -18.40
CA ASN A 366 8.02 -5.66 -17.63
C ASN A 366 7.62 -4.18 -17.49
N PHE A 367 6.56 -3.89 -16.75
CA PHE A 367 6.18 -2.51 -16.43
C PHE A 367 7.28 -1.78 -15.67
N SER A 368 7.29 -0.46 -15.73
CA SER A 368 8.31 0.39 -15.12
C SER A 368 8.31 0.30 -13.60
N PHE A 369 9.50 0.13 -13.01
CA PHE A 369 9.68 0.04 -11.56
C PHE A 369 10.82 0.97 -11.14
N TYR A 370 10.46 2.10 -10.54
CA TYR A 370 11.42 3.12 -10.14
C TYR A 370 11.47 3.21 -8.61
N TRP A 371 12.68 3.27 -8.05
CA TRP A 371 12.82 3.35 -6.60
C TRP A 371 13.70 4.49 -6.14
N VAL A 372 13.52 4.83 -4.88
CA VAL A 372 14.36 5.76 -4.16
C VAL A 372 15.46 4.98 -3.46
N GLN A 373 16.72 5.31 -3.73
CA GLN A 373 17.84 4.83 -2.94
C GLN A 373 17.79 5.48 -1.55
N LEU A 374 18.15 4.76 -0.49
CA LEU A 374 18.08 5.31 0.87
C LEU A 374 18.92 6.59 1.00
N ALA A 375 18.33 7.60 1.64
CA ALA A 375 19.00 8.82 2.05
C ALA A 375 20.11 8.54 3.09
N ASP A 376 20.93 9.53 3.40
CA ASP A 376 21.78 9.50 4.58
C ASP A 376 20.94 9.48 5.87
N PHE A 377 21.47 8.80 6.87
CA PHE A 377 20.83 8.67 8.18
C PHE A 377 21.86 8.33 9.25
N MET A 378 21.70 8.81 10.47
CA MET A 378 22.59 8.79 11.61
C MET A 378 23.80 9.74 11.46
N ALA A 379 24.62 9.79 12.50
CA ALA A 379 25.79 10.66 12.50
C ALA A 379 26.86 10.17 11.53
N GLU A 380 27.50 11.11 10.86
CA GLU A 380 28.70 10.84 10.06
C GLU A 380 29.82 10.26 10.95
N LYS A 381 30.56 9.33 10.38
CA LYS A 381 31.75 8.76 11.02
C LYS A 381 32.98 9.42 10.44
N PRO A 382 33.94 9.88 11.29
CA PRO A 382 35.17 10.54 10.80
C PRO A 382 36.07 9.56 10.01
N GLU A 383 35.99 8.27 10.30
CA GLU A 383 36.77 7.24 9.66
C GLU A 383 35.89 6.30 8.84
N PRO A 384 36.37 5.83 7.69
CA PRO A 384 35.67 4.79 6.90
C PRO A 384 35.48 3.52 7.73
N GLY A 385 34.36 2.83 7.52
CA GLY A 385 34.08 1.58 8.20
C GLY A 385 32.85 0.89 7.65
N GLU A 386 32.54 -0.27 8.19
CA GLU A 386 31.35 -1.04 7.83
C GLU A 386 30.08 -0.24 8.04
N SER A 387 29.16 -0.30 7.05
CA SER A 387 27.90 0.42 7.07
C SER A 387 26.80 -0.40 6.35
N SER A 388 25.93 -0.98 7.14
CA SER A 388 24.76 -1.71 6.61
C SER A 388 23.87 -0.82 5.71
N TRP A 389 23.88 0.48 5.96
CA TRP A 389 23.16 1.47 5.16
C TRP A 389 23.80 1.64 3.78
N ALA A 390 25.13 1.69 3.69
CA ALA A 390 25.85 1.77 2.43
C ALA A 390 25.70 0.45 1.63
N GLU A 391 25.78 -0.69 2.30
CA GLU A 391 25.57 -2.02 1.70
C GLU A 391 24.14 -2.16 1.13
N LEU A 392 23.14 -1.61 1.83
CA LEU A 392 21.78 -1.63 1.32
C LEU A 392 21.63 -0.75 0.08
N ARG A 393 22.24 0.44 0.05
CA ARG A 393 22.26 1.30 -1.14
C ARG A 393 22.93 0.61 -2.33
N GLU A 394 24.01 -0.12 -2.07
CA GLU A 394 24.67 -0.94 -3.11
C GLU A 394 23.73 -2.04 -3.63
N SER A 395 23.01 -2.74 -2.75
CA SER A 395 22.04 -3.77 -3.11
C SER A 395 20.88 -3.19 -3.94
N GLN A 396 20.41 -2.00 -3.60
CA GLN A 396 19.45 -1.25 -4.42
C GLN A 396 20.02 -0.98 -5.82
N THR A 397 21.25 -0.48 -5.92
CA THR A 397 21.91 -0.17 -7.19
C THR A 397 22.13 -1.42 -8.05
N LYS A 398 22.51 -2.56 -7.46
CA LYS A 398 22.63 -3.85 -8.17
C LYS A 398 21.34 -4.29 -8.84
N THR A 399 20.18 -3.83 -8.37
CA THR A 399 18.88 -4.15 -8.95
C THR A 399 18.63 -3.47 -10.29
N LEU A 400 19.39 -2.42 -10.66
CA LEU A 400 19.32 -1.77 -11.98
C LEU A 400 19.62 -2.70 -13.17
N LYS A 401 20.12 -3.91 -12.91
CA LYS A 401 20.26 -4.96 -13.94
C LYS A 401 18.94 -5.42 -14.54
N LEU A 402 17.83 -5.23 -13.84
CA LEU A 402 16.51 -5.58 -14.34
C LEU A 402 16.04 -4.56 -15.42
N PRO A 403 15.34 -5.03 -16.46
CA PRO A 403 14.80 -4.14 -17.48
C PRO A 403 13.73 -3.20 -16.92
N ASN A 404 13.59 -2.03 -17.52
CA ASN A 404 12.59 -1.00 -17.18
C ASN A 404 12.61 -0.63 -15.69
N THR A 405 13.81 -0.45 -15.14
CA THR A 405 14.04 -0.02 -13.76
C THR A 405 14.82 1.28 -13.70
N GLY A 406 14.75 1.96 -12.56
CA GLY A 406 15.47 3.21 -12.34
C GLY A 406 15.57 3.59 -10.87
N GLN A 407 16.61 4.35 -10.52
CA GLN A 407 16.96 4.69 -9.15
C GLN A 407 17.14 6.19 -8.97
N ALA A 408 16.33 6.81 -8.11
CA ALA A 408 16.56 8.16 -7.64
C ALA A 408 17.57 8.14 -6.47
N VAL A 409 18.76 8.67 -6.69
CA VAL A 409 19.78 8.83 -5.64
C VAL A 409 19.47 10.08 -4.85
N ILE A 410 19.39 9.94 -3.51
CA ILE A 410 19.00 11.01 -2.58
C ILE A 410 19.90 11.08 -1.35
N ILE A 411 21.14 10.65 -1.47
CA ILE A 411 22.10 10.64 -0.36
C ILE A 411 22.34 12.03 0.28
N ASP A 412 22.07 13.08 -0.46
CA ASP A 412 22.19 14.50 -0.08
C ASP A 412 20.87 15.09 0.47
N LEU A 413 19.79 14.34 0.51
CA LEU A 413 18.46 14.83 0.94
C LEU A 413 18.03 14.27 2.30
N GLY A 414 18.90 13.54 2.99
CA GLY A 414 18.59 12.96 4.29
C GLY A 414 18.67 13.98 5.44
N GLU A 415 18.23 13.54 6.59
CA GLU A 415 18.34 14.26 7.85
C GLU A 415 19.00 13.32 8.87
N GLY A 416 20.29 13.55 9.21
CA GLY A 416 21.07 12.63 10.04
C GLY A 416 20.43 12.24 11.39
N LYS A 417 19.48 13.04 11.89
CA LYS A 417 18.75 12.77 13.14
C LYS A 417 17.34 12.23 12.94
N ASP A 418 16.84 12.21 11.71
CA ASP A 418 15.50 11.70 11.39
C ASP A 418 15.58 10.76 10.18
N ILE A 419 15.10 9.54 10.36
CA ILE A 419 14.98 8.53 9.29
C ILE A 419 13.95 8.92 8.21
N HIS A 420 13.12 9.94 8.47
CA HIS A 420 12.07 10.45 7.60
C HIS A 420 12.39 11.88 7.13
N PRO A 421 13.37 12.07 6.21
CA PRO A 421 13.67 13.40 5.72
C PRO A 421 12.44 14.06 5.12
N ARG A 422 12.22 15.33 5.44
CA ARG A 422 10.97 16.03 5.10
C ARG A 422 10.93 16.58 3.68
N ASN A 423 12.07 16.63 2.99
CA ASN A 423 12.14 17.06 1.59
C ASN A 423 11.66 15.96 0.63
N LYS A 424 10.34 15.75 0.56
CA LYS A 424 9.75 14.76 -0.36
C LYS A 424 9.59 15.30 -1.78
N HIS A 425 9.56 16.62 -1.94
CA HIS A 425 9.49 17.28 -3.25
C HIS A 425 10.68 16.90 -4.13
N ASP A 426 11.91 17.08 -3.66
CA ASP A 426 13.11 16.79 -4.47
C ASP A 426 13.32 15.30 -4.71
N VAL A 427 12.92 14.46 -3.74
CA VAL A 427 12.86 13.00 -3.93
C VAL A 427 11.98 12.65 -5.12
N ALA A 428 10.77 13.17 -5.16
CA ALA A 428 9.83 12.94 -6.27
C ALA A 428 10.31 13.55 -7.59
N ALA A 429 10.94 14.73 -7.54
CA ALA A 429 11.51 15.39 -8.72
C ALA A 429 12.62 14.55 -9.37
N ARG A 430 13.47 13.86 -8.57
CA ARG A 430 14.48 12.93 -9.09
C ARG A 430 13.83 11.63 -9.62
N LEU A 431 12.82 11.14 -8.94
CA LEU A 431 12.14 9.91 -9.31
C LEU A 431 11.33 10.06 -10.62
N VAL A 432 10.60 11.17 -10.77
CA VAL A 432 9.78 11.41 -11.97
C VAL A 432 10.60 11.56 -13.25
N ARG A 433 11.86 12.01 -13.16
CA ARG A 433 12.76 12.11 -14.33
C ARG A 433 12.96 10.77 -15.03
N TRP A 434 13.03 9.68 -14.28
CA TRP A 434 13.12 8.32 -14.84
C TRP A 434 11.90 8.01 -15.70
N ALA A 435 10.70 8.27 -15.22
CA ALA A 435 9.47 8.06 -15.96
C ALA A 435 9.41 8.99 -17.21
N LEU A 436 9.69 10.28 -17.04
CA LEU A 436 9.61 11.25 -18.12
C LEU A 436 10.53 10.91 -19.28
N VAL A 437 11.72 10.38 -19.02
CA VAL A 437 12.65 10.01 -20.09
C VAL A 437 12.34 8.63 -20.66
N ASN A 438 12.18 7.60 -19.79
CA ASN A 438 12.09 6.23 -20.28
C ASN A 438 10.68 5.83 -20.74
N ASP A 439 9.63 6.38 -20.11
CA ASP A 439 8.25 6.04 -20.44
C ASP A 439 7.61 7.06 -21.42
N TYR A 440 8.04 8.31 -21.35
CA TYR A 440 7.39 9.41 -22.09
C TYR A 440 8.32 10.08 -23.11
N GLY A 441 9.57 9.59 -23.30
CA GLY A 441 10.48 9.96 -24.37
C GLY A 441 11.07 11.37 -24.26
N MET A 442 11.04 12.00 -23.08
CA MET A 442 11.63 13.31 -22.87
C MET A 442 13.16 13.25 -22.90
N LYS A 443 13.80 14.35 -23.28
CA LYS A 443 15.26 14.41 -23.45
C LYS A 443 15.88 15.41 -22.47
N PHE A 444 16.28 14.94 -21.30
CA PHE A 444 17.06 15.68 -20.31
C PHE A 444 17.83 14.73 -19.40
N PRO A 445 18.82 15.20 -18.63
CA PRO A 445 19.51 14.37 -17.64
C PRO A 445 18.55 13.84 -16.58
N TYR A 446 18.57 12.54 -16.32
CA TYR A 446 17.62 11.86 -15.41
C TYR A 446 18.29 10.92 -14.41
N ARG A 447 19.57 10.63 -14.61
CA ARG A 447 20.36 9.74 -13.75
C ARG A 447 21.41 10.53 -13.00
N SER A 448 21.73 10.09 -11.79
CA SER A 448 22.92 10.54 -11.07
C SER A 448 24.17 9.96 -11.71
N PRO A 449 25.33 10.65 -11.60
CA PRO A 449 26.60 10.09 -12.05
C PRO A 449 26.88 8.73 -11.41
N GLU A 450 27.38 7.79 -12.20
CA GLU A 450 27.74 6.44 -11.75
C GLU A 450 29.25 6.21 -11.90
N PHE A 451 29.86 5.58 -10.89
CA PHE A 451 31.26 5.19 -10.93
C PHE A 451 31.52 4.25 -12.11
N LYS A 452 32.56 4.54 -12.90
CA LYS A 452 32.93 3.79 -14.08
C LYS A 452 34.28 3.09 -13.94
N ASN A 453 35.30 3.83 -13.51
CA ASN A 453 36.66 3.31 -13.41
C ASN A 453 37.49 4.07 -12.38
N MET A 454 38.52 3.40 -11.86
CA MET A 454 39.55 3.95 -10.98
C MET A 454 40.94 3.61 -11.51
N GLU A 455 41.81 4.62 -11.55
CA GLU A 455 43.22 4.49 -11.92
C GLU A 455 44.10 5.09 -10.84
N ILE A 456 45.18 4.42 -10.50
CA ILE A 456 46.22 4.92 -9.58
C ILE A 456 47.38 5.44 -10.39
N SER A 457 47.70 6.73 -10.24
CA SER A 457 48.84 7.34 -10.93
C SER A 457 49.71 8.08 -9.91
N GLY A 458 50.82 7.46 -9.56
CA GLY A 458 51.72 7.97 -8.51
C GLY A 458 51.02 8.05 -7.16
N ASN A 459 50.88 9.26 -6.60
CA ASN A 459 50.21 9.55 -5.35
C ASN A 459 48.76 10.04 -5.56
N LYS A 460 48.17 9.80 -6.70
CA LYS A 460 46.81 10.24 -7.04
C LYS A 460 45.92 9.05 -7.41
N VAL A 461 44.67 9.14 -7.03
CA VAL A 461 43.62 8.26 -7.50
C VAL A 461 42.70 9.02 -8.42
N LEU A 462 42.57 8.57 -9.67
CA LEU A 462 41.68 9.13 -10.68
C LEU A 462 40.39 8.30 -10.73
N LEU A 463 39.29 8.92 -10.38
CA LEU A 463 37.96 8.30 -10.48
C LEU A 463 37.23 8.83 -11.70
N THR A 464 36.74 7.94 -12.54
CA THR A 464 35.93 8.27 -13.71
C THR A 464 34.47 7.92 -13.45
N PHE A 465 33.57 8.85 -13.78
CA PHE A 465 32.14 8.68 -13.68
C PHE A 465 31.46 8.79 -15.04
N ASP A 466 30.44 7.98 -15.27
CA ASP A 466 29.51 8.20 -16.36
C ASP A 466 28.45 9.20 -15.88
N CYS A 467 28.37 10.35 -16.53
CA CYS A 467 27.48 11.44 -16.17
C CYS A 467 26.22 11.51 -17.06
N PHE A 468 26.01 10.56 -17.98
CA PHE A 468 24.81 10.45 -18.82
C PHE A 468 24.37 11.75 -19.50
N GLY A 469 25.34 12.48 -20.09
CA GLY A 469 25.09 13.76 -20.76
C GLY A 469 25.02 14.98 -19.83
N SER A 470 25.35 14.79 -18.55
CA SER A 470 25.49 15.84 -17.53
C SER A 470 26.98 16.05 -17.16
N SER A 471 27.25 16.68 -16.03
CA SER A 471 28.59 16.83 -15.46
C SER A 471 28.58 16.53 -13.97
N LEU A 472 29.65 15.90 -13.48
CA LEU A 472 29.90 15.78 -12.04
C LEU A 472 30.40 17.11 -11.53
N ARG A 473 29.75 17.67 -10.52
CA ARG A 473 30.20 18.88 -9.82
C ARG A 473 29.70 18.82 -8.37
N PRO A 474 30.49 19.36 -7.45
CA PRO A 474 30.02 19.54 -6.05
C PRO A 474 28.76 20.45 -6.04
N PHE A 475 27.87 20.18 -5.10
CA PHE A 475 26.69 21.01 -4.83
C PHE A 475 26.80 21.54 -3.41
N ASP A 476 26.74 22.86 -3.23
CA ASP A 476 26.89 23.58 -1.96
C ASP A 476 28.18 23.31 -1.16
N VAL A 477 29.21 22.75 -1.83
CA VAL A 477 30.53 22.50 -1.24
C VAL A 477 31.63 22.80 -2.28
N ASP A 478 32.81 23.22 -1.81
CA ASP A 478 33.93 23.57 -2.68
C ASP A 478 34.67 22.36 -3.28
N LYS A 479 34.52 21.19 -2.64
CA LYS A 479 35.24 19.95 -2.99
C LYS A 479 34.31 18.77 -2.94
N ALA A 480 34.61 17.73 -3.74
CA ALA A 480 33.97 16.46 -3.59
C ALA A 480 34.32 15.85 -2.23
N ILE A 481 33.28 15.47 -1.47
CA ILE A 481 33.39 14.82 -0.15
C ILE A 481 32.90 13.37 -0.23
N GLY A 482 33.18 12.57 0.80
CA GLY A 482 32.76 11.16 0.87
C GLY A 482 33.76 10.18 0.27
N PHE A 483 35.00 10.64 -0.01
CA PHE A 483 36.10 9.78 -0.43
C PHE A 483 37.16 9.68 0.68
N ALA A 484 37.69 8.47 0.87
CA ALA A 484 38.84 8.21 1.70
C ALA A 484 39.91 7.49 0.86
N VAL A 485 41.17 7.92 1.01
CA VAL A 485 42.32 7.37 0.27
C VAL A 485 43.39 6.98 1.27
#